data_250a8dd34ce22b98224e7c1087faeba9
#
_entry.id   250a8dd34ce22b98224e7c1087faeba9
#
_cell.length_a   1.000
_cell.length_b   1.000
_cell.length_c   1.000
_cell.angle_alpha   90.00
_cell.angle_beta   90.00
_cell.angle_gamma   90.00
#
_symmetry.space_group_name_H-M   'P 1'
#
loop_
_entity.id
_entity.type
_entity.pdbx_description
1 polymer ?
#
loop_
_entity_poly.entity_id
_entity_poly.type
_entity_poly.pdbx_seq_one_letter_code
_entity_poly.pdbx_strand_id
1 'polypeptide(L)'
;MAYTYHAEDVISSIAKELWAQAYFELGKRVGNEFSAIAIAQNETIAVYLSQPGINACNRYSNNFFNKSFRRQLLAESLDKRKAFQQLVAKVNSIDAHLLAANELTALLSDYSRYFVEIASHFTLSQEELTQPVYEYARAHLIRLGATDDEIFTLLLPTTLDPIKREEVALLKLAIYGFDNAALKNHAFEHAFIYSRYNEVENIASLKEQLDELSRSDKAELSQKMNAIGDKLNKTRKEQQKLSHKYSSTNALELALFLRDMGLDRFELKKQWAGAEYQCQPLFCEAAKRVGLEVAELFSRVSMHSLIRSLSSNGQTVPKLEPFNAFYINNGSLQQLQGKPAEELARRLVPQFFEEKRVLELRGVTASPGAVKARARIVKIENASDWRSFEKGEIIVTRMTQPNMTPIMRKAAAVVTDEGGITSHAAVLSREFSIPCVVGTHIATRTIKDGDLVEVIAEPSGGIVRIIETRPKAASAP
;
A
#
# COMPACT_ATOMS: atom_id res chain seq x y z
N MET A 1 6.76 4.63 27.14
CA MET A 1 6.48 3.52 26.20
C MET A 1 7.02 3.95 24.87
N ALA A 2 7.90 3.19 24.24
CA ALA A 2 8.48 3.54 22.93
C ALA A 2 7.49 3.15 21.81
N TYR A 3 7.32 4.03 20.84
CA TYR A 3 6.55 3.81 19.64
C TYR A 3 7.50 3.73 18.44
N THR A 4 7.30 2.74 17.59
CA THR A 4 8.08 2.51 16.38
C THR A 4 7.23 2.88 15.17
N TYR A 5 7.85 3.54 14.18
CA TYR A 5 7.20 3.79 12.89
C TYR A 5 6.75 2.47 12.26
N HIS A 6 5.53 2.47 11.75
CA HIS A 6 4.92 1.30 11.14
C HIS A 6 4.55 1.53 9.68
N ALA A 7 3.81 2.61 9.39
CA ALA A 7 3.33 2.92 8.05
C ALA A 7 3.04 4.41 7.88
N GLU A 8 3.10 4.88 6.64
CA GLU A 8 2.64 6.21 6.25
C GLU A 8 1.90 6.13 4.92
N ASP A 9 0.87 6.93 4.70
CA ASP A 9 0.18 7.03 3.42
C ASP A 9 -0.32 8.46 3.14
N VAL A 10 -0.57 8.76 1.86
CA VAL A 10 -1.18 10.01 1.40
C VAL A 10 -2.61 9.69 1.03
N ILE A 11 -3.53 10.09 1.91
CA ILE A 11 -4.95 9.74 1.81
C ILE A 11 -5.83 10.91 2.26
N SER A 12 -7.10 10.89 1.86
CA SER A 12 -8.08 11.89 2.25
C SER A 12 -8.31 11.97 3.77
N SER A 13 -8.85 13.07 4.24
CA SER A 13 -9.24 13.21 5.64
C SER A 13 -10.28 12.17 6.08
N ILE A 14 -11.18 11.81 5.16
CA ILE A 14 -12.16 10.73 5.37
C ILE A 14 -11.44 9.39 5.56
N ALA A 15 -10.54 9.04 4.65
CA ALA A 15 -9.79 7.79 4.73
C ALA A 15 -8.88 7.71 5.97
N LYS A 16 -8.31 8.83 6.44
CA LYS A 16 -7.51 8.87 7.69
C LYS A 16 -8.29 8.41 8.90
N GLU A 17 -9.53 8.90 9.06
CA GLU A 17 -10.41 8.45 10.14
C GLU A 17 -10.73 6.96 10.03
N LEU A 18 -11.09 6.50 8.82
CA LEU A 18 -11.45 5.09 8.58
C LEU A 18 -10.25 4.16 8.77
N TRP A 19 -9.03 4.59 8.42
CA TRP A 19 -7.81 3.86 8.72
C TRP A 19 -7.51 3.76 10.21
N ALA A 20 -7.72 4.86 10.97
CA ALA A 20 -7.58 4.81 12.42
C ALA A 20 -8.56 3.82 13.06
N GLN A 21 -9.79 3.75 12.54
CA GLN A 21 -10.77 2.73 12.95
C GLN A 21 -10.33 1.32 12.57
N ALA A 22 -9.71 1.12 11.39
CA ALA A 22 -9.18 -0.18 10.97
C ALA A 22 -8.07 -0.68 11.91
N TYR A 23 -7.16 0.18 12.35
CA TYR A 23 -6.17 -0.16 13.37
C TYR A 23 -6.79 -0.42 14.74
N PHE A 24 -7.86 0.27 15.07
CA PHE A 24 -8.62 -0.02 16.28
C PHE A 24 -9.28 -1.42 16.24
N GLU A 25 -9.84 -1.81 15.09
CA GLU A 25 -10.35 -3.18 14.88
C GLU A 25 -9.23 -4.23 14.93
N LEU A 26 -8.03 -3.93 14.41
CA LEU A 26 -6.85 -4.76 14.62
C LEU A 26 -6.57 -4.93 16.12
N GLY A 27 -6.57 -3.83 16.88
CA GLY A 27 -6.35 -3.85 18.33
C GLY A 27 -7.31 -4.77 19.07
N LYS A 28 -8.59 -4.78 18.70
CA LYS A 28 -9.58 -5.71 19.27
C LYS A 28 -9.25 -7.17 19.00
N ARG A 29 -8.66 -7.47 17.83
CA ARG A 29 -8.28 -8.84 17.46
C ARG A 29 -7.03 -9.32 18.18
N VAL A 30 -6.01 -8.45 18.30
CA VAL A 30 -4.70 -8.83 18.84
C VAL A 30 -4.62 -8.71 20.37
N GLY A 31 -5.57 -7.98 20.98
CA GLY A 31 -5.73 -7.86 22.45
C GLY A 31 -5.49 -6.46 23.00
N ASN A 32 -5.89 -6.26 24.26
CA ASN A 32 -5.92 -4.94 24.93
C ASN A 32 -4.53 -4.28 25.10
N GLU A 33 -3.45 -5.03 24.96
CA GLU A 33 -2.08 -4.49 24.99
C GLU A 33 -1.72 -3.72 23.71
N PHE A 34 -2.54 -3.83 22.67
CA PHE A 34 -2.34 -3.10 21.42
C PHE A 34 -2.49 -1.60 21.68
N SER A 35 -1.46 -0.86 21.31
CA SER A 35 -1.49 0.60 21.36
C SER A 35 -0.79 1.15 20.13
N ALA A 36 -1.44 2.11 19.51
CA ALA A 36 -0.98 2.77 18.29
C ALA A 36 -1.32 4.26 18.34
N ILE A 37 -0.53 5.06 17.65
CA ILE A 37 -0.86 6.46 17.36
C ILE A 37 -0.73 6.69 15.86
N ALA A 38 -1.79 7.20 15.25
CA ALA A 38 -1.78 7.68 13.88
C ALA A 38 -1.77 9.21 13.88
N ILE A 39 -0.76 9.82 13.26
CA ILE A 39 -0.62 11.26 13.13
C ILE A 39 -1.01 11.65 11.72
N ALA A 40 -2.03 12.47 11.61
CA ALA A 40 -2.49 13.03 10.36
C ALA A 40 -2.08 14.51 10.26
N GLN A 41 -1.25 14.84 9.27
CA GLN A 41 -0.82 16.20 8.99
C GLN A 41 -0.94 16.46 7.50
N ASN A 42 -1.63 17.55 7.14
CA ASN A 42 -1.95 17.85 5.74
C ASN A 42 -2.61 16.64 5.04
N GLU A 43 -2.01 16.11 3.99
CA GLU A 43 -2.52 14.96 3.23
C GLU A 43 -1.97 13.62 3.72
N THR A 44 -1.05 13.60 4.66
CA THR A 44 -0.40 12.36 5.14
C THR A 44 -1.03 11.84 6.43
N ILE A 45 -0.93 10.53 6.62
CA ILE A 45 -1.13 9.85 7.89
C ILE A 45 0.07 8.95 8.15
N ALA A 46 0.71 9.09 9.31
CA ALA A 46 1.81 8.24 9.74
C ALA A 46 1.37 7.45 10.98
N VAL A 47 1.55 6.13 10.95
CA VAL A 47 1.15 5.23 12.04
C VAL A 47 2.37 4.71 12.77
N TYR A 48 2.28 4.71 14.09
CA TYR A 48 3.30 4.20 15.00
C TYR A 48 2.68 3.18 15.95
N LEU A 49 3.33 2.05 16.09
CA LEU A 49 2.93 1.00 17.03
C LEU A 49 3.81 1.04 18.30
N SER A 50 3.21 0.83 19.46
CA SER A 50 3.96 0.62 20.69
C SER A 50 4.65 -0.74 20.70
N GLN A 51 5.74 -0.90 21.45
CA GLN A 51 6.39 -2.20 21.58
C GLN A 51 5.45 -3.30 22.13
N PRO A 52 4.59 -3.05 23.13
CA PRO A 52 3.54 -4.01 23.50
C PRO A 52 2.57 -4.33 22.37
N GLY A 53 2.22 -3.34 21.53
CA GLY A 53 1.37 -3.53 20.36
C GLY A 53 2.00 -4.46 19.32
N ILE A 54 3.28 -4.25 19.00
CA ILE A 54 4.07 -5.14 18.11
C ILE A 54 4.11 -6.56 18.71
N ASN A 55 4.39 -6.68 20.00
CA ASN A 55 4.41 -7.98 20.68
C ASN A 55 3.04 -8.67 20.65
N ALA A 56 1.94 -7.93 20.76
CA ALA A 56 0.59 -8.45 20.62
C ALA A 56 0.33 -8.98 19.20
N CYS A 57 0.75 -8.25 18.17
CA CYS A 57 0.70 -8.71 16.77
C CYS A 57 1.51 -9.99 16.58
N ASN A 58 2.74 -10.04 17.08
CA ASN A 58 3.60 -11.22 17.01
C ASN A 58 2.97 -12.44 17.72
N ARG A 59 2.32 -12.25 18.88
CA ARG A 59 1.58 -13.35 19.54
C ARG A 59 0.36 -13.80 18.71
N TYR A 60 -0.37 -12.85 18.16
CA TYR A 60 -1.54 -13.16 17.33
C TYR A 60 -1.17 -13.95 16.07
N SER A 61 0.03 -13.76 15.52
CA SER A 61 0.53 -14.50 14.36
C SER A 61 0.58 -16.01 14.58
N ASN A 62 0.61 -16.47 15.84
CA ASN A 62 0.51 -17.90 16.17
C ASN A 62 -0.79 -18.54 15.65
N ASN A 63 -1.87 -17.78 15.46
CA ASN A 63 -3.09 -18.28 14.86
C ASN A 63 -2.87 -18.74 13.41
N PHE A 64 -1.87 -18.16 12.71
CA PHE A 64 -1.55 -18.54 11.34
C PHE A 64 -0.97 -19.96 11.21
N PHE A 65 -0.52 -20.56 12.31
CA PHE A 65 -0.13 -21.99 12.31
C PHE A 65 -1.33 -22.94 12.27
N ASN A 66 -2.53 -22.44 12.56
CA ASN A 66 -3.77 -23.23 12.47
C ASN A 66 -4.33 -23.18 11.04
N LYS A 67 -4.43 -24.34 10.40
CA LYS A 67 -4.91 -24.47 9.01
C LYS A 67 -6.37 -24.01 8.82
N SER A 68 -7.24 -24.28 9.79
CA SER A 68 -8.64 -23.83 9.74
C SER A 68 -8.74 -22.32 9.81
N PHE A 69 -7.95 -21.70 10.70
CA PHE A 69 -7.87 -20.26 10.83
C PHE A 69 -7.40 -19.58 9.52
N ARG A 70 -6.35 -20.12 8.89
CA ARG A 70 -5.85 -19.59 7.60
C ARG A 70 -6.91 -19.59 6.50
N ARG A 71 -7.66 -20.72 6.40
CA ARG A 71 -8.75 -20.85 5.41
C ARG A 71 -9.88 -19.87 5.69
N GLN A 72 -10.30 -19.76 6.95
CA GLN A 72 -11.33 -18.81 7.36
C GLN A 72 -10.93 -17.37 7.06
N LEU A 73 -9.69 -16.99 7.38
CA LEU A 73 -9.19 -15.63 7.15
C LEU A 73 -9.27 -15.23 5.67
N LEU A 74 -8.82 -16.09 4.76
CA LEU A 74 -8.87 -15.82 3.32
C LEU A 74 -10.30 -15.81 2.77
N ALA A 75 -11.17 -16.66 3.31
CA ALA A 75 -12.60 -16.68 2.95
C ALA A 75 -13.29 -15.38 3.40
N GLU A 76 -13.08 -14.94 4.64
CA GLU A 76 -13.60 -13.67 5.16
C GLU A 76 -13.15 -12.48 4.33
N SER A 77 -11.87 -12.44 3.92
CA SER A 77 -11.34 -11.40 3.02
C SER A 77 -12.10 -11.37 1.70
N LEU A 78 -12.29 -12.53 1.08
CA LEU A 78 -13.04 -12.63 -0.19
C LEU A 78 -14.47 -12.12 -0.06
N ASP A 79 -15.18 -12.50 1.02
CA ASP A 79 -16.56 -12.08 1.23
C ASP A 79 -16.67 -10.58 1.47
N LYS A 80 -15.75 -9.98 2.22
CA LYS A 80 -15.69 -8.52 2.42
C LYS A 80 -15.44 -7.77 1.12
N ARG A 81 -14.52 -8.26 0.28
CA ARG A 81 -14.26 -7.67 -1.04
C ARG A 81 -15.48 -7.73 -1.94
N LYS A 82 -16.20 -8.86 -1.96
CA LYS A 82 -17.46 -9.00 -2.73
C LYS A 82 -18.53 -8.04 -2.23
N ALA A 83 -18.72 -7.93 -0.91
CA ALA A 83 -19.68 -7.00 -0.32
C ALA A 83 -19.40 -5.55 -0.69
N PHE A 84 -18.13 -5.13 -0.66
CA PHE A 84 -17.73 -3.79 -1.09
C PHE A 84 -17.97 -3.56 -2.58
N GLN A 85 -17.65 -4.53 -3.45
CA GLN A 85 -17.94 -4.45 -4.88
C GLN A 85 -19.43 -4.33 -5.17
N GLN A 86 -20.29 -5.00 -4.40
CA GLN A 86 -21.73 -4.84 -4.49
C GLN A 86 -22.18 -3.43 -4.11
N LEU A 87 -21.57 -2.83 -3.07
CA LEU A 87 -21.84 -1.42 -2.74
C LEU A 87 -21.44 -0.49 -3.90
N VAL A 88 -20.23 -0.66 -4.45
CA VAL A 88 -19.76 0.13 -5.61
C VAL A 88 -20.73 0.01 -6.78
N ALA A 89 -21.15 -1.20 -7.13
CA ALA A 89 -22.12 -1.43 -8.19
C ALA A 89 -23.46 -0.75 -7.90
N LYS A 90 -23.96 -0.85 -6.68
CA LYS A 90 -25.20 -0.18 -6.22
C LYS A 90 -25.07 1.34 -6.38
N VAL A 91 -24.00 1.94 -5.89
CA VAL A 91 -23.75 3.39 -5.96
C VAL A 91 -23.76 3.90 -7.39
N ASN A 92 -23.18 3.13 -8.33
CA ASN A 92 -23.09 3.51 -9.74
C ASN A 92 -24.36 3.16 -10.56
N SER A 93 -25.34 2.49 -9.97
CA SER A 93 -26.62 2.18 -10.59
C SER A 93 -27.76 3.14 -10.21
N ILE A 94 -27.53 4.03 -9.24
CA ILE A 94 -28.53 4.97 -8.73
C ILE A 94 -28.17 6.42 -9.10
N ASP A 95 -29.18 7.27 -9.20
CA ASP A 95 -28.96 8.72 -9.26
C ASP A 95 -28.87 9.28 -7.84
N ALA A 96 -27.64 9.61 -7.41
CA ALA A 96 -27.39 10.11 -6.05
C ALA A 96 -28.15 11.40 -5.73
N HIS A 97 -28.52 12.21 -6.74
CA HIS A 97 -29.28 13.45 -6.57
C HIS A 97 -30.72 13.20 -6.11
N LEU A 98 -31.27 12.02 -6.40
CA LEU A 98 -32.64 11.65 -6.04
C LEU A 98 -32.74 11.02 -4.64
N LEU A 99 -31.64 10.72 -3.98
CA LEU A 99 -31.62 10.09 -2.69
C LEU A 99 -32.20 11.01 -1.60
N ALA A 100 -33.04 10.47 -0.72
CA ALA A 100 -33.38 11.16 0.53
C ALA A 100 -32.14 11.27 1.44
N ALA A 101 -32.16 12.22 2.40
CA ALA A 101 -31.01 12.45 3.28
C ALA A 101 -30.62 11.19 4.10
N ASN A 102 -31.60 10.43 4.57
CA ASN A 102 -31.40 9.18 5.29
C ASN A 102 -30.83 8.06 4.39
N GLU A 103 -31.17 8.03 3.11
CA GLU A 103 -30.64 7.05 2.16
C GLU A 103 -29.17 7.35 1.83
N LEU A 104 -28.85 8.63 1.60
CA LEU A 104 -27.47 9.06 1.37
C LEU A 104 -26.58 8.75 2.59
N THR A 105 -27.04 9.09 3.80
CA THR A 105 -26.30 8.82 5.04
C THR A 105 -26.15 7.31 5.31
N ALA A 106 -27.14 6.50 4.97
CA ALA A 106 -27.06 5.04 5.07
C ALA A 106 -25.97 4.48 4.13
N LEU A 107 -25.91 4.95 2.87
CA LEU A 107 -24.88 4.52 1.93
C LEU A 107 -23.48 4.99 2.32
N LEU A 108 -23.32 6.19 2.86
CA LEU A 108 -22.04 6.66 3.41
C LEU A 108 -21.62 5.84 4.65
N SER A 109 -22.57 5.44 5.47
CA SER A 109 -22.33 4.56 6.63
C SER A 109 -21.93 3.16 6.19
N ASP A 110 -22.58 2.61 5.15
CA ASP A 110 -22.18 1.33 4.53
C ASP A 110 -20.78 1.43 3.93
N TYR A 111 -20.47 2.51 3.21
CA TYR A 111 -19.12 2.77 2.70
C TYR A 111 -18.08 2.75 3.82
N SER A 112 -18.33 3.49 4.91
CA SER A 112 -17.44 3.53 6.07
C SER A 112 -17.20 2.14 6.65
N ARG A 113 -18.27 1.40 6.88
CA ARG A 113 -18.22 0.04 7.43
C ARG A 113 -17.39 -0.90 6.56
N TYR A 114 -17.68 -0.95 5.26
CA TYR A 114 -16.95 -1.83 4.34
C TYR A 114 -15.49 -1.41 4.15
N PHE A 115 -15.21 -0.09 4.11
CA PHE A 115 -13.84 0.39 4.06
C PHE A 115 -13.05 -0.09 5.28
N VAL A 116 -13.58 0.11 6.49
CA VAL A 116 -12.93 -0.33 7.75
C VAL A 116 -12.74 -1.84 7.77
N GLU A 117 -13.72 -2.61 7.32
CA GLU A 117 -13.61 -4.07 7.24
C GLU A 117 -12.50 -4.53 6.29
N ILE A 118 -12.36 -3.91 5.12
CA ILE A 118 -11.29 -4.20 4.14
C ILE A 118 -9.95 -3.75 4.68
N ALA A 119 -9.85 -2.52 5.18
CA ALA A 119 -8.62 -1.98 5.73
C ALA A 119 -8.13 -2.78 6.95
N SER A 120 -9.03 -3.22 7.84
CA SER A 120 -8.66 -4.07 8.98
C SER A 120 -8.16 -5.46 8.56
N HIS A 121 -8.66 -6.03 7.45
CA HIS A 121 -8.10 -7.25 6.89
C HIS A 121 -6.73 -7.02 6.24
N PHE A 122 -6.56 -5.89 5.56
CA PHE A 122 -5.28 -5.49 5.01
C PHE A 122 -4.20 -5.38 6.12
N THR A 123 -4.54 -4.86 7.32
CA THR A 123 -3.58 -4.79 8.44
C THR A 123 -3.12 -6.16 8.91
N LEU A 124 -3.92 -7.24 8.74
CA LEU A 124 -3.52 -8.60 9.10
C LEU A 124 -2.41 -9.17 8.19
N SER A 125 -2.16 -8.56 7.05
CA SER A 125 -1.06 -8.93 6.13
C SER A 125 0.21 -8.10 6.33
N GLN A 126 0.27 -7.27 7.38
CA GLN A 126 1.43 -6.45 7.70
C GLN A 126 2.58 -7.30 8.27
N GLU A 127 3.78 -6.72 8.25
CA GLU A 127 5.03 -7.40 8.59
C GLU A 127 5.02 -7.98 10.01
N GLU A 128 4.53 -7.24 11.00
CA GLU A 128 4.49 -7.67 12.39
C GLU A 128 3.69 -8.96 12.61
N LEU A 129 2.79 -9.28 11.69
CA LEU A 129 1.97 -10.48 11.73
C LEU A 129 2.51 -11.60 10.84
N THR A 130 3.12 -11.26 9.71
CA THR A 130 3.56 -12.24 8.71
C THR A 130 5.03 -12.65 8.88
N GLN A 131 5.89 -11.78 9.39
CA GLN A 131 7.32 -12.05 9.52
C GLN A 131 7.63 -13.25 10.42
N PRO A 132 7.03 -13.42 11.62
CA PRO A 132 7.30 -14.59 12.45
C PRO A 132 6.96 -15.92 11.75
N VAL A 133 5.89 -15.92 10.95
CA VAL A 133 5.46 -17.09 10.17
C VAL A 133 6.42 -17.37 9.02
N TYR A 134 6.88 -16.32 8.35
CA TYR A 134 7.88 -16.44 7.30
C TYR A 134 9.20 -17.01 7.82
N GLU A 135 9.70 -16.47 8.91
CA GLU A 135 10.96 -16.93 9.53
C GLU A 135 10.88 -18.40 9.94
N TYR A 136 9.77 -18.79 10.55
CA TYR A 136 9.53 -20.20 10.87
C TYR A 136 9.52 -21.08 9.61
N ALA A 137 8.72 -20.72 8.62
CA ALA A 137 8.60 -21.50 7.38
C ALA A 137 9.96 -21.62 6.67
N ARG A 138 10.67 -20.51 6.54
CA ARG A 138 12.01 -20.44 5.92
C ARG A 138 13.01 -21.33 6.66
N ALA A 139 13.12 -21.20 7.98
CA ALA A 139 14.08 -21.99 8.77
C ALA A 139 13.83 -23.49 8.64
N HIS A 140 12.55 -23.92 8.59
CA HIS A 140 12.21 -25.34 8.44
C HIS A 140 12.43 -25.85 7.02
N LEU A 141 12.13 -25.07 5.99
CA LEU A 141 12.40 -25.43 4.59
C LEU A 141 13.90 -25.55 4.33
N ILE A 142 14.73 -24.65 4.86
CA ILE A 142 16.20 -24.74 4.78
C ILE A 142 16.71 -26.04 5.44
N ARG A 143 16.20 -26.42 6.61
CA ARG A 143 16.55 -27.70 7.24
C ARG A 143 16.21 -28.92 6.38
N LEU A 144 15.22 -28.80 5.52
CA LEU A 144 14.83 -29.83 4.55
C LEU A 144 15.63 -29.74 3.25
N GLY A 145 16.66 -28.87 3.18
CA GLY A 145 17.52 -28.70 2.03
C GLY A 145 16.98 -27.74 0.96
N ALA A 146 16.05 -26.87 1.31
CA ALA A 146 15.58 -25.82 0.40
C ALA A 146 16.62 -24.71 0.27
N THR A 147 16.75 -24.17 -0.94
CA THR A 147 17.49 -22.93 -1.18
C THR A 147 16.60 -21.72 -1.00
N ASP A 148 17.18 -20.54 -0.79
CA ASP A 148 16.43 -19.29 -0.74
C ASP A 148 15.65 -19.03 -2.03
N ASP A 149 16.20 -19.37 -3.19
CA ASP A 149 15.53 -19.25 -4.50
C ASP A 149 14.29 -20.15 -4.59
N GLU A 150 14.35 -21.37 -4.06
CA GLU A 150 13.20 -22.26 -3.99
C GLU A 150 12.11 -21.70 -3.06
N ILE A 151 12.51 -21.14 -1.90
CA ILE A 151 11.59 -20.50 -0.96
C ILE A 151 10.95 -19.26 -1.61
N PHE A 152 11.73 -18.42 -2.29
CA PHE A 152 11.18 -17.30 -3.04
C PHE A 152 10.21 -17.74 -4.14
N THR A 153 10.54 -18.80 -4.84
CA THR A 153 9.65 -19.37 -5.87
C THR A 153 8.32 -19.78 -5.27
N LEU A 154 8.30 -20.39 -4.08
CA LEU A 154 7.07 -20.77 -3.37
C LEU A 154 6.19 -19.56 -2.99
N LEU A 155 6.80 -18.38 -2.78
CA LEU A 155 6.09 -17.15 -2.41
C LEU A 155 5.61 -16.33 -3.61
N LEU A 156 6.00 -16.68 -4.84
CA LEU A 156 5.52 -15.96 -6.03
C LEU A 156 4.04 -16.23 -6.29
N PRO A 157 3.27 -15.24 -6.77
CA PRO A 157 1.86 -15.44 -7.15
C PRO A 157 1.71 -16.49 -8.26
N THR A 158 0.67 -17.31 -8.18
CA THR A 158 0.27 -18.26 -9.23
C THR A 158 -0.86 -17.78 -10.10
N THR A 159 -1.42 -16.62 -9.81
CA THR A 159 -2.42 -15.90 -10.60
C THR A 159 -1.94 -14.48 -10.83
N LEU A 160 -2.50 -13.82 -11.84
CA LEU A 160 -2.22 -12.40 -12.04
C LEU A 160 -2.75 -11.60 -10.86
N ASP A 161 -1.88 -10.86 -10.18
CA ASP A 161 -2.28 -9.85 -9.22
C ASP A 161 -2.99 -8.66 -9.91
N PRO A 162 -3.62 -7.74 -9.17
CA PRO A 162 -4.33 -6.60 -9.76
C PRO A 162 -3.47 -5.75 -10.69
N ILE A 163 -2.18 -5.61 -10.40
CA ILE A 163 -1.23 -4.80 -11.18
C ILE A 163 -0.94 -5.46 -12.51
N LYS A 164 -0.66 -6.77 -12.50
CA LYS A 164 -0.42 -7.53 -13.72
C LYS A 164 -1.68 -7.66 -14.57
N ARG A 165 -2.86 -7.70 -13.95
CA ARG A 165 -4.13 -7.65 -14.70
C ARG A 165 -4.32 -6.32 -15.41
N GLU A 166 -3.95 -5.22 -14.75
CA GLU A 166 -3.97 -3.89 -15.37
C GLU A 166 -2.98 -3.82 -16.55
N GLU A 167 -1.71 -4.26 -16.36
CA GLU A 167 -0.70 -4.28 -17.43
C GLU A 167 -1.21 -5.04 -18.66
N VAL A 168 -1.84 -6.20 -18.46
CA VAL A 168 -2.45 -6.98 -19.55
C VAL A 168 -3.63 -6.25 -20.19
N ALA A 169 -4.48 -5.58 -19.40
CA ALA A 169 -5.61 -4.80 -19.91
C ALA A 169 -5.12 -3.60 -20.72
N LEU A 170 -4.09 -2.90 -20.27
CA LEU A 170 -3.46 -1.77 -20.96
C LEU A 170 -2.87 -2.21 -22.31
N LEU A 171 -2.12 -3.32 -22.35
CA LEU A 171 -1.59 -3.90 -23.58
C LEU A 171 -2.71 -4.27 -24.57
N LYS A 172 -3.83 -4.82 -24.09
CA LYS A 172 -5.00 -5.10 -24.93
C LYS A 172 -5.59 -3.84 -25.56
N LEU A 173 -5.74 -2.76 -24.79
CA LEU A 173 -6.21 -1.48 -25.33
C LEU A 173 -5.26 -0.95 -26.42
N ALA A 174 -3.95 -1.03 -26.22
CA ALA A 174 -2.96 -0.62 -27.21
C ALA A 174 -3.01 -1.48 -28.50
N ILE A 175 -3.24 -2.80 -28.37
CA ILE A 175 -3.28 -3.74 -29.51
C ILE A 175 -4.59 -3.59 -30.32
N TYR A 176 -5.73 -3.53 -29.62
CA TYR A 176 -7.06 -3.59 -30.24
C TYR A 176 -7.67 -2.22 -30.49
N GLY A 177 -7.09 -1.16 -29.96
CA GLY A 177 -7.61 0.21 -30.02
C GLY A 177 -8.49 0.56 -28.82
N PHE A 178 -8.65 1.85 -28.60
CA PHE A 178 -9.44 2.41 -27.51
C PHE A 178 -10.15 3.71 -27.93
N ASP A 179 -11.25 3.99 -27.28
CA ASP A 179 -11.96 5.27 -27.34
C ASP A 179 -12.02 5.91 -25.94
N ASN A 180 -12.66 7.05 -25.82
CA ASN A 180 -12.80 7.74 -24.53
C ASN A 180 -13.62 6.95 -23.51
N ALA A 181 -14.55 6.12 -23.94
CA ALA A 181 -15.33 5.27 -23.04
C ALA A 181 -14.46 4.14 -22.48
N ALA A 182 -13.65 3.50 -23.32
CA ALA A 182 -12.69 2.48 -22.92
C ALA A 182 -11.65 3.02 -21.93
N LEU A 183 -11.14 4.26 -22.16
CA LEU A 183 -10.23 4.93 -21.24
C LEU A 183 -10.85 5.16 -19.85
N LYS A 184 -12.06 5.71 -19.82
CA LYS A 184 -12.78 5.96 -18.56
C LYS A 184 -13.06 4.65 -17.82
N ASN A 185 -13.47 3.63 -18.56
CA ASN A 185 -13.76 2.30 -17.98
C ASN A 185 -12.49 1.66 -17.41
N HIS A 186 -11.36 1.74 -18.14
CA HIS A 186 -10.08 1.25 -17.65
C HIS A 186 -9.64 1.98 -16.39
N ALA A 187 -9.74 3.31 -16.35
CA ALA A 187 -9.43 4.11 -15.18
C ALA A 187 -10.33 3.76 -13.98
N PHE A 188 -11.62 3.49 -14.21
CA PHE A 188 -12.56 3.09 -13.18
C PHE A 188 -12.25 1.69 -12.60
N GLU A 189 -12.01 0.70 -13.48
CA GLU A 189 -11.68 -0.68 -13.09
C GLU A 189 -10.35 -0.76 -12.34
N HIS A 190 -9.41 0.12 -12.66
CA HIS A 190 -8.08 0.20 -12.10
C HIS A 190 -7.86 1.48 -11.27
N ALA A 191 -8.92 1.98 -10.64
CA ALA A 191 -8.92 3.22 -9.87
C ALA A 191 -7.80 3.29 -8.82
N PHE A 192 -7.42 2.16 -8.22
CA PHE A 192 -6.33 2.05 -7.26
C PHE A 192 -4.93 2.43 -7.82
N ILE A 193 -4.79 2.56 -9.15
CA ILE A 193 -3.57 3.02 -9.85
C ILE A 193 -3.74 4.46 -10.34
N TYR A 194 -4.92 4.80 -10.86
CA TYR A 194 -5.15 6.01 -11.64
C TYR A 194 -5.91 7.10 -10.90
N SER A 195 -6.49 6.82 -9.72
CA SER A 195 -7.23 7.82 -8.96
C SER A 195 -6.47 8.29 -7.74
N ARG A 196 -6.66 9.57 -7.44
CA ARG A 196 -6.35 10.16 -6.15
C ARG A 196 -7.63 10.78 -5.61
N TYR A 197 -8.06 10.32 -4.44
CA TYR A 197 -9.35 10.70 -3.88
C TYR A 197 -10.50 10.43 -4.87
N ASN A 198 -11.23 11.48 -5.26
CA ASN A 198 -12.36 11.43 -6.16
C ASN A 198 -12.02 11.74 -7.63
N GLU A 199 -10.76 11.98 -7.94
CA GLU A 199 -10.33 12.36 -9.30
C GLU A 199 -9.44 11.29 -9.91
N VAL A 200 -9.58 11.09 -11.21
CA VAL A 200 -8.58 10.36 -11.98
C VAL A 200 -7.42 11.32 -12.22
N GLU A 201 -6.33 11.08 -11.51
CA GLU A 201 -5.08 11.78 -11.79
C GLU A 201 -4.64 11.40 -13.19
N ASN A 202 -5.02 12.21 -14.20
CA ASN A 202 -4.48 12.09 -15.53
C ASN A 202 -5.06 10.99 -16.46
N ILE A 203 -6.35 11.04 -16.77
CA ILE A 203 -6.84 10.40 -18.01
C ILE A 203 -5.99 10.83 -19.23
N ALA A 204 -5.49 12.07 -19.24
CA ALA A 204 -4.55 12.55 -20.24
C ALA A 204 -3.24 11.75 -20.26
N SER A 205 -2.66 11.49 -19.09
CA SER A 205 -1.43 10.69 -18.98
C SER A 205 -1.65 9.22 -19.37
N LEU A 206 -2.78 8.63 -18.98
CA LEU A 206 -3.17 7.29 -19.43
C LEU A 206 -3.31 7.24 -20.95
N LYS A 207 -3.92 8.29 -21.55
CA LYS A 207 -4.04 8.40 -22.99
C LYS A 207 -2.69 8.53 -23.67
N GLU A 208 -1.79 9.39 -23.16
CA GLU A 208 -0.42 9.55 -23.69
C GLU A 208 0.34 8.22 -23.64
N GLN A 209 0.25 7.48 -22.54
CA GLN A 209 0.87 6.16 -22.38
C GLN A 209 0.32 5.15 -23.39
N LEU A 210 -1.00 5.13 -23.61
CA LEU A 210 -1.63 4.26 -24.60
C LEU A 210 -1.29 4.67 -26.04
N ASP A 211 -1.25 5.97 -26.33
CA ASP A 211 -0.83 6.49 -27.64
C ASP A 211 0.63 6.11 -27.94
N GLU A 212 1.51 6.15 -26.94
CA GLU A 212 2.92 5.71 -27.07
C GLU A 212 2.99 4.20 -27.32
N LEU A 213 2.31 3.40 -26.51
CA LEU A 213 2.26 1.94 -26.68
C LEU A 213 1.67 1.55 -28.04
N SER A 214 0.64 2.25 -28.53
CA SER A 214 -0.01 1.96 -29.80
C SER A 214 0.87 2.25 -31.04
N ARG A 215 1.97 3.00 -30.87
CA ARG A 215 2.99 3.21 -31.92
C ARG A 215 3.96 2.03 -32.01
N SER A 216 4.01 1.15 -31.02
CA SER A 216 4.84 -0.06 -31.05
C SER A 216 4.22 -1.11 -31.97
N ASP A 217 5.04 -2.03 -32.47
CA ASP A 217 4.55 -3.15 -33.26
C ASP A 217 3.58 -4.01 -32.42
N LYS A 218 2.39 -4.25 -32.98
CA LYS A 218 1.37 -5.10 -32.34
C LYS A 218 1.85 -6.52 -32.04
N ALA A 219 2.76 -7.05 -32.87
CA ALA A 219 3.38 -8.35 -32.62
C ALA A 219 4.28 -8.31 -31.38
N GLU A 220 5.05 -7.23 -31.19
CA GLU A 220 5.87 -7.02 -29.99
C GLU A 220 5.00 -6.89 -28.73
N LEU A 221 3.92 -6.12 -28.78
CA LEU A 221 3.00 -5.99 -27.64
C LEU A 221 2.32 -7.32 -27.29
N SER A 222 1.92 -8.09 -28.31
CA SER A 222 1.36 -9.44 -28.15
C SER A 222 2.37 -10.39 -27.53
N GLN A 223 3.64 -10.31 -27.94
CA GLN A 223 4.73 -11.09 -27.34
C GLN A 223 4.94 -10.73 -25.87
N LYS A 224 4.92 -9.43 -25.52
CA LYS A 224 5.01 -8.97 -24.12
C LYS A 224 3.85 -9.53 -23.28
N MET A 225 2.63 -9.47 -23.82
CA MET A 225 1.45 -10.02 -23.13
C MET A 225 1.55 -11.54 -22.92
N ASN A 226 1.99 -12.28 -23.94
CA ASN A 226 2.19 -13.73 -23.85
C ASN A 226 3.30 -14.10 -22.86
N ALA A 227 4.39 -13.32 -22.81
CA ALA A 227 5.49 -13.54 -21.87
C ALA A 227 5.05 -13.46 -20.40
N ILE A 228 4.06 -12.58 -20.07
CA ILE A 228 3.46 -12.54 -18.75
C ILE A 228 2.78 -13.88 -18.40
N GLY A 229 2.00 -14.41 -19.33
CA GLY A 229 1.33 -15.72 -19.18
C GLY A 229 2.32 -16.89 -19.07
N ASP A 230 3.36 -16.91 -19.91
CA ASP A 230 4.40 -17.94 -19.91
C ASP A 230 5.20 -17.95 -18.61
N LYS A 231 5.58 -16.77 -18.10
CA LYS A 231 6.25 -16.63 -16.80
C LYS A 231 5.39 -17.20 -15.67
N LEU A 232 4.10 -16.88 -15.67
CA LEU A 232 3.16 -17.40 -14.68
C LEU A 232 3.05 -18.93 -14.75
N ASN A 233 2.95 -19.48 -15.95
CA ASN A 233 2.89 -20.93 -16.16
C ASN A 233 4.19 -21.64 -15.73
N LYS A 234 5.34 -21.01 -16.00
CA LYS A 234 6.64 -21.52 -15.53
C LYS A 234 6.68 -21.53 -13.99
N THR A 235 6.30 -20.44 -13.35
CA THR A 235 6.22 -20.36 -11.87
C THR A 235 5.32 -21.44 -11.29
N ARG A 236 4.12 -21.67 -11.86
CA ARG A 236 3.21 -22.73 -11.44
C ARG A 236 3.86 -24.13 -11.51
N LYS A 237 4.53 -24.44 -12.62
CA LYS A 237 5.21 -25.72 -12.80
C LYS A 237 6.34 -25.92 -11.78
N GLU A 238 7.13 -24.88 -11.52
CA GLU A 238 8.20 -24.96 -10.51
C GLU A 238 7.62 -25.12 -9.10
N GLN A 239 6.58 -24.37 -8.75
CA GLN A 239 5.92 -24.52 -7.45
C GLN A 239 5.29 -25.92 -7.27
N GLN A 240 4.74 -26.50 -8.32
CA GLN A 240 4.25 -27.88 -8.25
C GLN A 240 5.38 -28.87 -7.91
N LYS A 241 6.54 -28.76 -8.56
CA LYS A 241 7.71 -29.59 -8.25
C LYS A 241 8.16 -29.39 -6.79
N LEU A 242 8.28 -28.15 -6.35
CA LEU A 242 8.67 -27.82 -4.98
C LEU A 242 7.64 -28.31 -3.95
N SER A 243 6.35 -28.23 -4.28
CA SER A 243 5.27 -28.74 -3.43
C SER A 243 5.35 -30.26 -3.29
N HIS A 244 5.76 -30.99 -4.32
CA HIS A 244 6.05 -32.43 -4.23
C HIS A 244 7.31 -32.70 -3.41
N LYS A 245 8.40 -31.93 -3.65
CA LYS A 245 9.68 -32.10 -2.95
C LYS A 245 9.53 -31.91 -1.42
N TYR A 246 8.74 -30.94 -0.99
CA TYR A 246 8.53 -30.57 0.42
C TYR A 246 7.16 -31.00 0.95
N SER A 247 6.50 -31.96 0.28
CA SER A 247 5.14 -32.42 0.61
C SER A 247 4.99 -32.83 2.08
N SER A 248 3.79 -32.65 2.61
CA SER A 248 3.40 -33.02 3.98
C SER A 248 4.11 -32.25 5.11
N THR A 249 4.72 -31.10 4.82
CA THR A 249 5.33 -30.27 5.86
C THR A 249 4.47 -29.05 6.17
N ASN A 250 4.36 -28.70 7.46
CA ASN A 250 3.68 -27.45 7.86
C ASN A 250 4.40 -26.22 7.32
N ALA A 251 5.72 -26.28 7.11
CA ALA A 251 6.51 -25.20 6.56
C ALA A 251 6.09 -24.87 5.11
N LEU A 252 5.86 -25.87 4.27
CA LEU A 252 5.32 -25.68 2.94
C LEU A 252 3.93 -25.05 2.97
N GLU A 253 3.02 -25.58 3.81
CA GLU A 253 1.65 -25.01 3.94
C GLU A 253 1.70 -23.53 4.35
N LEU A 254 2.61 -23.16 5.24
CA LEU A 254 2.79 -21.78 5.68
C LEU A 254 3.37 -20.89 4.57
N ALA A 255 4.35 -21.37 3.81
CA ALA A 255 4.89 -20.62 2.68
C ALA A 255 3.81 -20.36 1.61
N LEU A 256 2.99 -21.36 1.28
CA LEU A 256 1.88 -21.22 0.34
C LEU A 256 0.80 -20.27 0.89
N PHE A 257 0.52 -20.31 2.17
CA PHE A 257 -0.40 -19.37 2.84
C PHE A 257 0.12 -17.93 2.75
N LEU A 258 1.40 -17.68 3.00
CA LEU A 258 2.01 -16.35 2.88
C LEU A 258 1.95 -15.84 1.44
N ARG A 259 2.14 -16.71 0.45
CA ARG A 259 1.90 -16.38 -0.97
C ARG A 259 0.47 -15.91 -1.21
N ASP A 260 -0.50 -16.65 -0.71
CA ASP A 260 -1.93 -16.36 -0.89
C ASP A 260 -2.32 -15.08 -0.14
N MET A 261 -1.77 -14.85 1.05
CA MET A 261 -1.92 -13.58 1.78
C MET A 261 -1.30 -12.39 1.03
N GLY A 262 -0.13 -12.59 0.40
CA GLY A 262 0.50 -11.55 -0.43
C GLY A 262 -0.39 -11.16 -1.60
N LEU A 263 -1.00 -12.12 -2.29
CA LEU A 263 -1.97 -11.86 -3.35
C LEU A 263 -3.24 -11.18 -2.81
N ASP A 264 -3.79 -11.67 -1.70
CA ASP A 264 -4.97 -11.09 -1.06
C ASP A 264 -4.74 -9.64 -0.61
N ARG A 265 -3.53 -9.33 -0.13
CA ARG A 265 -3.13 -7.96 0.20
C ARG A 265 -3.28 -7.00 -0.99
N PHE A 266 -2.88 -7.41 -2.20
CA PHE A 266 -3.07 -6.61 -3.42
C PHE A 266 -4.54 -6.48 -3.78
N GLU A 267 -5.32 -7.54 -3.61
CA GLU A 267 -6.77 -7.52 -3.85
C GLU A 267 -7.50 -6.59 -2.88
N LEU A 268 -7.12 -6.58 -1.60
CA LEU A 268 -7.65 -5.65 -0.61
C LEU A 268 -7.24 -4.22 -0.93
N LYS A 269 -5.96 -3.98 -1.31
CA LYS A 269 -5.49 -2.65 -1.71
C LYS A 269 -6.26 -2.12 -2.90
N LYS A 270 -6.54 -2.95 -3.90
CA LYS A 270 -7.38 -2.57 -5.04
C LYS A 270 -8.73 -2.01 -4.60
N GLN A 271 -9.35 -2.57 -3.55
CA GLN A 271 -10.65 -2.11 -3.08
C GLN A 271 -10.55 -0.73 -2.41
N TRP A 272 -9.70 -0.59 -1.38
CA TRP A 272 -9.70 0.64 -0.59
C TRP A 272 -9.01 1.82 -1.27
N ALA A 273 -7.95 1.60 -2.07
CA ALA A 273 -7.20 2.69 -2.69
C ALA A 273 -7.95 3.39 -3.84
N GLY A 274 -8.93 2.71 -4.46
CA GLY A 274 -9.79 3.32 -5.49
C GLY A 274 -11.21 3.64 -5.01
N ALA A 275 -11.50 3.38 -3.74
CA ALA A 275 -12.86 3.40 -3.18
C ALA A 275 -13.56 4.76 -3.33
N GLU A 276 -12.85 5.85 -3.03
CA GLU A 276 -13.42 7.21 -3.07
C GLU A 276 -13.83 7.59 -4.48
N TYR A 277 -12.99 7.29 -5.47
CA TYR A 277 -13.32 7.53 -6.88
C TYR A 277 -14.49 6.65 -7.36
N GLN A 278 -14.45 5.35 -7.03
CA GLN A 278 -15.51 4.43 -7.44
C GLN A 278 -16.86 4.75 -6.78
N CYS A 279 -16.86 5.40 -5.60
CA CYS A 279 -18.05 5.88 -4.91
C CYS A 279 -18.25 7.41 -5.06
N GLN A 280 -17.59 8.05 -6.02
CA GLN A 280 -17.67 9.50 -6.26
C GLN A 280 -19.10 10.07 -6.29
N PRO A 281 -20.13 9.43 -6.90
CA PRO A 281 -21.48 9.97 -6.90
C PRO A 281 -22.03 10.29 -5.51
N LEU A 282 -21.70 9.48 -4.48
CA LEU A 282 -22.13 9.74 -3.11
C LEU A 282 -21.43 10.97 -2.52
N PHE A 283 -20.12 11.08 -2.74
CA PHE A 283 -19.32 12.17 -2.19
C PHE A 283 -19.62 13.51 -2.87
N CYS A 284 -19.87 13.53 -4.18
CA CYS A 284 -20.31 14.72 -4.89
C CYS A 284 -21.66 15.22 -4.38
N GLU A 285 -22.63 14.34 -4.20
CA GLU A 285 -23.93 14.70 -3.67
C GLU A 285 -23.86 15.14 -2.21
N ALA A 286 -23.06 14.45 -1.39
CA ALA A 286 -22.84 14.82 0.01
C ALA A 286 -22.19 16.21 0.13
N ALA A 287 -21.13 16.49 -0.64
CA ALA A 287 -20.48 17.81 -0.66
C ALA A 287 -21.46 18.93 -1.04
N LYS A 288 -22.24 18.71 -2.11
CA LYS A 288 -23.27 19.67 -2.56
C LYS A 288 -24.28 19.98 -1.45
N ARG A 289 -24.78 18.95 -0.73
CA ARG A 289 -25.80 19.16 0.34
C ARG A 289 -25.27 19.91 1.55
N VAL A 290 -23.97 19.77 1.82
CA VAL A 290 -23.35 20.50 2.94
C VAL A 290 -22.65 21.80 2.51
N GLY A 291 -22.82 22.21 1.23
CA GLY A 291 -22.29 23.46 0.70
C GLY A 291 -20.77 23.52 0.59
N LEU A 292 -20.12 22.39 0.32
CA LEU A 292 -18.67 22.28 0.15
C LEU A 292 -18.30 21.86 -1.27
N GLU A 293 -17.12 22.26 -1.70
CA GLU A 293 -16.47 21.65 -2.86
C GLU A 293 -15.95 20.24 -2.49
N VAL A 294 -15.97 19.34 -3.45
CA VAL A 294 -15.56 17.93 -3.22
C VAL A 294 -14.11 17.84 -2.74
N ALA A 295 -13.21 18.65 -3.30
CA ALA A 295 -11.82 18.72 -2.86
C ALA A 295 -11.69 19.16 -1.39
N GLU A 296 -12.52 20.11 -0.94
CA GLU A 296 -12.55 20.55 0.45
C GLU A 296 -13.10 19.46 1.37
N LEU A 297 -14.12 18.72 0.93
CA LEU A 297 -14.66 17.58 1.66
C LEU A 297 -13.55 16.56 1.95
N PHE A 298 -12.77 16.16 0.94
CA PHE A 298 -11.71 15.16 1.09
C PHE A 298 -10.48 15.67 1.84
N SER A 299 -10.21 16.96 1.82
CA SER A 299 -9.01 17.52 2.49
C SER A 299 -9.24 17.87 3.97
N ARG A 300 -10.48 18.16 4.38
CA ARG A 300 -10.74 18.79 5.69
C ARG A 300 -11.94 18.26 6.47
N VAL A 301 -12.64 17.23 6.01
CA VAL A 301 -13.85 16.72 6.67
C VAL A 301 -13.67 15.27 7.08
N SER A 302 -14.11 14.91 8.28
CA SER A 302 -14.19 13.52 8.71
C SER A 302 -15.51 12.89 8.27
N MET A 303 -15.52 11.58 8.05
CA MET A 303 -16.73 10.85 7.69
C MET A 303 -17.83 10.98 8.74
N HIS A 304 -17.44 10.92 10.02
CA HIS A 304 -18.37 11.10 11.14
C HIS A 304 -19.05 12.48 11.10
N SER A 305 -18.26 13.55 10.89
CA SER A 305 -18.81 14.92 10.80
C SER A 305 -19.71 15.09 9.59
N LEU A 306 -19.36 14.51 8.46
CA LEU A 306 -20.16 14.53 7.24
C LEU A 306 -21.54 13.88 7.45
N ILE A 307 -21.57 12.64 7.93
CA ILE A 307 -22.82 11.89 8.19
C ILE A 307 -23.68 12.64 9.20
N ARG A 308 -23.08 13.16 10.27
CA ARG A 308 -23.80 13.92 11.30
C ARG A 308 -24.45 15.20 10.75
N SER A 309 -23.73 15.97 9.94
CA SER A 309 -24.27 17.20 9.33
C SER A 309 -25.39 16.91 8.35
N LEU A 310 -25.25 15.88 7.51
CA LEU A 310 -26.33 15.45 6.60
C LEU A 310 -27.58 14.98 7.35
N SER A 311 -27.42 14.36 8.52
CA SER A 311 -28.54 13.92 9.37
C SER A 311 -29.21 15.06 10.12
N SER A 312 -28.57 16.24 10.25
CA SER A 312 -29.04 17.39 11.03
C SER A 312 -29.61 18.53 10.17
N ASN A 313 -30.11 18.23 8.97
CA ASN A 313 -30.69 19.20 8.01
C ASN A 313 -29.77 20.39 7.65
N GLY A 314 -28.49 20.11 7.36
CA GLY A 314 -27.59 21.09 6.74
C GLY A 314 -26.85 22.01 7.70
N GLN A 315 -26.61 21.61 8.93
CA GLN A 315 -25.68 22.33 9.81
C GLN A 315 -24.26 22.35 9.17
N THR A 316 -23.54 23.45 9.40
CA THR A 316 -22.15 23.60 8.94
C THR A 316 -21.31 22.40 9.38
N VAL A 317 -20.62 21.77 8.43
CA VAL A 317 -19.73 20.64 8.72
C VAL A 317 -18.48 21.15 9.44
N PRO A 318 -18.16 20.63 10.64
CA PRO A 318 -16.90 20.95 11.30
C PRO A 318 -15.71 20.52 10.44
N LYS A 319 -14.79 21.46 10.19
CA LYS A 319 -13.56 21.19 9.47
C LYS A 319 -12.49 20.71 10.43
N LEU A 320 -11.71 19.73 10.01
CA LEU A 320 -10.58 19.23 10.78
C LEU A 320 -9.45 20.27 10.82
N GLU A 321 -8.78 20.36 11.97
CA GLU A 321 -7.52 21.08 12.09
C GLU A 321 -6.44 20.43 11.21
N PRO A 322 -5.39 21.18 10.78
CA PRO A 322 -4.32 20.62 9.95
C PRO A 322 -3.54 19.48 10.59
N PHE A 323 -3.49 19.44 11.93
CA PHE A 323 -2.81 18.40 12.71
C PHE A 323 -3.82 17.64 13.56
N ASN A 324 -3.88 16.32 13.32
CA ASN A 324 -4.77 15.42 14.05
C ASN A 324 -3.97 14.22 14.56
N ALA A 325 -4.38 13.66 15.70
CA ALA A 325 -3.85 12.40 16.21
C ALA A 325 -5.01 11.45 16.57
N PHE A 326 -4.90 10.22 16.12
CA PHE A 326 -5.78 9.12 16.50
C PHE A 326 -4.98 8.20 17.43
N TYR A 327 -5.37 8.14 18.69
CA TYR A 327 -4.67 7.37 19.70
C TYR A 327 -5.48 6.16 20.14
N ILE A 328 -4.92 4.99 19.91
CA ILE A 328 -5.49 3.70 20.29
C ILE A 328 -4.73 3.19 21.52
N ASN A 329 -5.44 3.02 22.60
CA ASN A 329 -4.86 2.50 23.85
C ASN A 329 -5.93 1.86 24.72
N ASN A 330 -5.62 0.74 25.36
CA ASN A 330 -6.50 0.02 26.28
C ASN A 330 -7.93 -0.20 25.71
N GLY A 331 -8.02 -0.60 24.44
CA GLY A 331 -9.30 -0.87 23.80
C GLY A 331 -10.16 0.37 23.55
N SER A 332 -9.59 1.58 23.56
CA SER A 332 -10.25 2.84 23.19
C SER A 332 -9.55 3.51 22.02
N LEU A 333 -10.33 4.21 21.19
CA LEU A 333 -9.86 5.09 20.13
C LEU A 333 -10.24 6.53 20.49
N GLN A 334 -9.24 7.40 20.56
CA GLN A 334 -9.41 8.83 20.82
C GLN A 334 -8.90 9.62 19.62
N GLN A 335 -9.68 10.60 19.17
CA GLN A 335 -9.27 11.58 18.19
C GLN A 335 -8.98 12.92 18.87
N LEU A 336 -7.82 13.47 18.64
CA LEU A 336 -7.39 14.79 19.08
C LEU A 336 -7.06 15.67 17.88
N GLN A 337 -7.21 16.99 18.01
CA GLN A 337 -6.95 17.94 16.94
C GLN A 337 -6.14 19.14 17.44
N GLY A 338 -5.34 19.77 16.57
CA GLY A 338 -4.55 20.95 16.89
C GLY A 338 -3.53 20.73 18.01
N LYS A 339 -3.38 21.68 18.91
CA LYS A 339 -2.39 21.63 19.99
C LYS A 339 -2.44 20.36 20.86
N PRO A 340 -3.60 19.88 21.34
CA PRO A 340 -3.66 18.64 22.11
C PRO A 340 -3.12 17.42 21.33
N ALA A 341 -3.37 17.37 20.03
CA ALA A 341 -2.85 16.31 19.16
C ALA A 341 -1.33 16.41 19.03
N GLU A 342 -0.80 17.61 18.84
CA GLU A 342 0.64 17.86 18.70
C GLU A 342 1.39 17.56 20.00
N GLU A 343 0.86 17.96 21.15
CA GLU A 343 1.44 17.66 22.48
C GLU A 343 1.49 16.15 22.73
N LEU A 344 0.42 15.43 22.41
CA LEU A 344 0.39 13.98 22.52
C LEU A 344 1.43 13.33 21.61
N ALA A 345 1.52 13.77 20.35
CA ALA A 345 2.46 13.26 19.37
C ALA A 345 3.92 13.53 19.79
N ARG A 346 4.25 14.73 20.26
CA ARG A 346 5.59 15.07 20.78
C ARG A 346 5.98 14.20 21.96
N ARG A 347 5.03 13.84 22.82
CA ARG A 347 5.26 12.97 23.99
C ARG A 347 5.47 11.51 23.61
N LEU A 348 4.67 10.98 22.67
CA LEU A 348 4.68 9.55 22.35
C LEU A 348 5.64 9.20 21.22
N VAL A 349 5.79 10.08 20.25
CA VAL A 349 6.58 9.85 19.02
C VAL A 349 7.42 11.09 18.66
N PRO A 350 8.32 11.53 19.55
CA PRO A 350 9.16 12.70 19.32
C PRO A 350 9.94 12.61 18.00
N GLN A 351 10.28 11.41 17.57
CA GLN A 351 10.96 11.14 16.29
C GLN A 351 10.16 11.58 15.06
N PHE A 352 8.85 11.78 15.17
CA PHE A 352 8.04 12.35 14.07
C PHE A 352 8.46 13.80 13.76
N PHE A 353 8.94 14.54 14.76
CA PHE A 353 9.34 15.94 14.65
C PHE A 353 10.86 16.10 14.49
N GLU A 354 11.65 15.03 14.61
CA GLU A 354 13.11 15.07 14.54
C GLU A 354 13.60 14.72 13.14
N GLU A 355 14.37 15.61 12.52
CA GLU A 355 15.21 15.27 11.36
C GLU A 355 16.49 14.57 11.83
N LYS A 356 16.44 13.30 12.15
CA LYS A 356 17.66 12.53 12.46
C LYS A 356 18.37 12.14 11.17
N ARG A 357 19.58 12.64 10.99
CA ARG A 357 20.47 12.22 9.93
C ARG A 357 21.23 10.97 10.41
N VAL A 358 20.79 9.79 9.99
CA VAL A 358 21.46 8.53 10.23
C VAL A 358 22.30 8.16 9.02
N LEU A 359 23.58 7.83 9.20
CA LEU A 359 24.48 7.50 8.10
C LEU A 359 24.34 6.03 7.62
N GLU A 360 23.80 5.17 8.44
CA GLU A 360 23.53 3.76 8.11
C GLU A 360 22.09 3.40 8.49
N LEU A 361 21.36 2.85 7.52
CA LEU A 361 20.00 2.36 7.67
C LEU A 361 20.01 0.83 7.52
N ARG A 362 19.07 0.17 8.18
CA ARG A 362 18.89 -1.28 8.09
C ARG A 362 17.49 -1.59 7.62
N GLY A 363 17.37 -2.67 6.85
CA GLY A 363 16.11 -3.18 6.36
C GLY A 363 16.19 -4.66 6.00
N VAL A 364 15.13 -5.17 5.40
CA VAL A 364 15.06 -6.55 4.92
C VAL A 364 15.61 -6.63 3.51
N THR A 365 16.52 -7.56 3.25
CA THR A 365 16.96 -7.87 1.89
C THR A 365 15.82 -8.50 1.11
N ALA A 366 15.33 -7.78 0.12
CA ALA A 366 14.25 -8.23 -0.74
C ALA A 366 14.75 -8.83 -2.06
N SER A 367 15.86 -8.33 -2.57
CA SER A 367 16.60 -8.88 -3.74
C SER A 367 18.09 -8.70 -3.48
N PRO A 368 18.91 -9.77 -3.58
CA PRO A 368 20.31 -9.71 -3.19
C PRO A 368 21.16 -8.92 -4.18
N GLY A 369 22.29 -8.41 -3.69
CA GLY A 369 23.29 -7.69 -4.46
C GLY A 369 23.85 -6.47 -3.73
N ALA A 370 24.87 -5.84 -4.31
CA ALA A 370 25.46 -4.63 -3.78
C ALA A 370 25.73 -3.63 -4.89
N VAL A 371 25.46 -2.35 -4.61
CA VAL A 371 25.70 -1.26 -5.55
C VAL A 371 25.94 0.06 -4.84
N LYS A 372 26.73 0.93 -5.46
CA LYS A 372 26.98 2.29 -5.02
C LYS A 372 26.63 3.24 -6.16
N ALA A 373 25.66 4.13 -5.92
CA ALA A 373 25.17 5.09 -6.91
C ALA A 373 24.52 6.31 -6.25
N ARG A 374 24.15 7.30 -7.07
CA ARG A 374 23.40 8.48 -6.59
C ARG A 374 21.96 8.09 -6.28
N ALA A 375 21.44 8.60 -5.18
CA ALA A 375 20.06 8.40 -4.77
C ALA A 375 19.14 9.43 -5.42
N ARG A 376 17.96 8.97 -5.80
CA ARG A 376 16.82 9.78 -6.23
C ARG A 376 15.64 9.50 -5.31
N ILE A 377 15.17 10.55 -4.63
CA ILE A 377 13.93 10.45 -3.85
C ILE A 377 12.75 10.50 -4.82
N VAL A 378 12.00 9.42 -4.88
CA VAL A 378 10.84 9.31 -5.75
C VAL A 378 9.59 9.33 -4.88
N LYS A 379 8.85 10.43 -4.94
CA LYS A 379 7.59 10.57 -4.24
C LYS A 379 6.47 9.98 -5.09
N ILE A 380 5.60 9.22 -4.44
CA ILE A 380 4.48 8.53 -5.10
C ILE A 380 3.55 9.54 -5.76
N GLU A 381 3.34 10.67 -5.09
CA GLU A 381 2.43 11.74 -5.48
C GLU A 381 3.00 12.69 -6.54
N ASN A 382 4.26 12.54 -6.93
CA ASN A 382 4.92 13.48 -7.86
C ASN A 382 5.44 12.80 -9.12
N ALA A 383 4.63 12.78 -10.17
CA ALA A 383 5.03 12.21 -11.47
C ALA A 383 6.23 12.93 -12.12
N SER A 384 6.55 14.18 -11.74
CA SER A 384 7.73 14.88 -12.23
C SER A 384 9.04 14.25 -11.76
N ASP A 385 9.05 13.65 -10.56
CA ASP A 385 10.22 12.96 -10.01
C ASP A 385 10.59 11.74 -10.87
N TRP A 386 9.61 11.11 -11.51
CA TRP A 386 9.82 9.94 -12.37
C TRP A 386 10.41 10.32 -13.73
N ARG A 387 10.03 11.48 -14.27
CA ARG A 387 10.57 11.99 -15.53
C ARG A 387 12.04 12.40 -15.41
N SER A 388 12.46 12.86 -14.23
CA SER A 388 13.82 13.26 -13.93
C SER A 388 14.72 12.09 -13.50
N PHE A 389 14.18 10.86 -13.37
CA PHE A 389 14.96 9.69 -12.95
C PHE A 389 15.92 9.23 -14.05
N GLU A 390 17.19 9.19 -13.73
CA GLU A 390 18.24 8.77 -14.65
C GLU A 390 18.59 7.28 -14.49
N LYS A 391 19.00 6.66 -15.59
CA LYS A 391 19.44 5.26 -15.56
C LYS A 391 20.65 5.09 -14.65
N GLY A 392 20.58 4.14 -13.72
CA GLY A 392 21.67 3.84 -12.80
C GLY A 392 21.61 4.58 -11.47
N GLU A 393 20.59 5.41 -11.24
CA GLU A 393 20.31 5.98 -9.91
C GLU A 393 19.68 4.91 -8.99
N ILE A 394 19.79 5.10 -7.68
CA ILE A 394 19.09 4.32 -6.67
C ILE A 394 17.74 4.98 -6.39
N ILE A 395 16.65 4.24 -6.57
CA ILE A 395 15.33 4.69 -6.13
C ILE A 395 15.28 4.63 -4.61
N VAL A 396 14.97 5.76 -3.99
CA VAL A 396 14.63 5.84 -2.57
C VAL A 396 13.20 6.36 -2.49
N THR A 397 12.29 5.54 -1.98
CA THR A 397 10.87 5.86 -1.93
C THR A 397 10.24 5.28 -0.67
N ARG A 398 9.10 5.82 -0.26
CA ARG A 398 8.36 5.25 0.86
C ARG A 398 7.91 3.81 0.57
N MET A 399 7.26 3.61 -0.55
CA MET A 399 6.90 2.31 -1.13
C MET A 399 6.91 2.41 -2.66
N THR A 400 6.97 1.31 -3.35
CA THR A 400 6.80 1.32 -4.81
C THR A 400 5.34 1.11 -5.20
N GLN A 401 4.96 1.73 -6.31
CA GLN A 401 3.67 1.55 -6.94
C GLN A 401 3.83 1.01 -8.37
N PRO A 402 2.77 0.46 -8.97
CA PRO A 402 2.82 -0.15 -10.31
C PRO A 402 3.33 0.76 -11.40
N ASN A 403 2.91 2.02 -11.37
CA ASN A 403 3.34 3.06 -12.31
C ASN A 403 4.85 3.38 -12.23
N MET A 404 5.53 3.00 -11.15
CA MET A 404 6.98 3.12 -11.00
C MET A 404 7.77 2.02 -11.73
N THR A 405 7.11 0.99 -12.27
CA THR A 405 7.77 -0.12 -12.97
C THR A 405 8.76 0.34 -14.05
N PRO A 406 8.48 1.36 -14.89
CA PRO A 406 9.41 1.82 -15.91
C PRO A 406 10.72 2.39 -15.35
N ILE A 407 10.67 3.12 -14.23
CA ILE A 407 11.88 3.66 -13.60
C ILE A 407 12.62 2.58 -12.80
N MET A 408 11.91 1.65 -12.19
CA MET A 408 12.54 0.51 -11.50
C MET A 408 13.40 -0.33 -12.44
N ARG A 409 13.02 -0.50 -13.71
CA ARG A 409 13.84 -1.19 -14.73
C ARG A 409 15.15 -0.48 -15.03
N LYS A 410 15.24 0.82 -14.77
CA LYS A 410 16.43 1.65 -15.01
C LYS A 410 17.28 1.80 -13.76
N ALA A 411 16.74 1.47 -12.59
CA ALA A 411 17.38 1.69 -11.30
C ALA A 411 18.58 0.77 -11.08
N ALA A 412 19.59 1.27 -10.39
CA ALA A 412 20.70 0.48 -9.89
C ALA A 412 20.33 -0.34 -8.66
N ALA A 413 19.46 0.20 -7.80
CA ALA A 413 18.87 -0.48 -6.66
C ALA A 413 17.55 0.21 -6.26
N VAL A 414 16.79 -0.47 -5.38
CA VAL A 414 15.59 0.07 -4.77
C VAL A 414 15.70 0.01 -3.25
N VAL A 415 15.41 1.14 -2.60
CA VAL A 415 15.34 1.27 -1.14
C VAL A 415 13.96 1.80 -0.77
N THR A 416 13.26 1.11 0.14
CA THR A 416 11.95 1.58 0.59
C THR A 416 11.86 1.70 2.10
N ASP A 417 11.07 2.68 2.57
CA ASP A 417 10.77 2.81 4.00
C ASP A 417 9.86 1.68 4.47
N GLU A 418 8.89 1.33 3.65
CA GLU A 418 7.88 0.33 3.92
C GLU A 418 8.03 -0.92 3.05
N GLY A 419 7.42 -2.00 3.53
CA GLY A 419 7.31 -3.24 2.79
C GLY A 419 8.23 -4.33 3.31
N GLY A 420 7.76 -5.54 3.16
CA GLY A 420 8.51 -6.76 3.47
C GLY A 420 8.86 -7.53 2.20
N ILE A 421 9.26 -8.78 2.38
CA ILE A 421 9.74 -9.68 1.33
C ILE A 421 8.71 -10.00 0.24
N THR A 422 7.43 -9.78 0.52
CA THR A 422 6.30 -9.96 -0.40
C THR A 422 5.80 -8.67 -1.01
N SER A 423 6.46 -7.53 -0.73
CA SER A 423 6.06 -6.22 -1.25
C SER A 423 6.25 -6.11 -2.77
N HIS A 424 5.59 -5.14 -3.40
CA HIS A 424 5.75 -4.83 -4.81
C HIS A 424 7.23 -4.52 -5.17
N ALA A 425 7.91 -3.73 -4.33
CA ALA A 425 9.35 -3.46 -4.49
C ALA A 425 10.16 -4.76 -4.52
N ALA A 426 9.88 -5.67 -3.58
CA ALA A 426 10.56 -6.95 -3.45
C ALA A 426 10.35 -7.84 -4.68
N VAL A 427 9.12 -7.98 -5.15
CA VAL A 427 8.77 -8.81 -6.29
C VAL A 427 9.44 -8.30 -7.57
N LEU A 428 9.28 -7.01 -7.89
CA LEU A 428 9.85 -6.44 -9.12
C LEU A 428 11.37 -6.37 -9.10
N SER A 429 11.99 -6.07 -7.96
CA SER A 429 13.45 -6.02 -7.89
C SER A 429 14.08 -7.38 -8.16
N ARG A 430 13.46 -8.48 -7.72
CA ARG A 430 13.87 -9.84 -8.09
C ARG A 430 13.65 -10.12 -9.58
N GLU A 431 12.53 -9.67 -10.14
CA GLU A 431 12.26 -9.79 -11.57
C GLU A 431 13.32 -9.11 -12.42
N PHE A 432 13.79 -7.96 -11.98
CA PHE A 432 14.78 -7.15 -12.69
C PHE A 432 16.21 -7.47 -12.27
N SER A 433 16.40 -8.37 -11.29
CA SER A 433 17.71 -8.75 -10.74
C SER A 433 18.50 -7.52 -10.25
N ILE A 434 17.84 -6.57 -9.59
CA ILE A 434 18.46 -5.39 -8.98
C ILE A 434 18.43 -5.50 -7.45
N PRO A 435 19.48 -5.04 -6.75
CA PRO A 435 19.51 -5.04 -5.30
C PRO A 435 18.32 -4.28 -4.70
N CYS A 436 17.73 -4.83 -3.64
CA CYS A 436 16.59 -4.19 -2.99
C CYS A 436 16.63 -4.38 -1.47
N VAL A 437 16.51 -3.27 -0.76
CA VAL A 437 16.35 -3.22 0.70
C VAL A 437 15.01 -2.56 1.01
N VAL A 438 14.13 -3.27 1.69
CA VAL A 438 12.78 -2.79 2.08
C VAL A 438 12.67 -2.66 3.60
N GLY A 439 11.69 -1.89 4.08
CA GLY A 439 11.43 -1.75 5.51
C GLY A 439 12.52 -0.98 6.25
N THR A 440 13.13 0.03 5.64
CA THR A 440 14.13 0.88 6.31
C THR A 440 13.52 1.90 7.26
N HIS A 441 12.23 2.12 7.18
CA HIS A 441 11.39 3.02 7.97
C HIS A 441 11.65 4.53 7.79
N ILE A 442 12.87 4.93 7.47
CA ILE A 442 13.27 6.36 7.46
C ILE A 442 14.18 6.76 6.29
N ALA A 443 14.36 5.91 5.27
CA ALA A 443 15.28 6.22 4.16
C ALA A 443 14.92 7.52 3.45
N THR A 444 13.62 7.74 3.16
CA THR A 444 13.15 8.96 2.49
C THR A 444 13.33 10.24 3.31
N ARG A 445 13.40 10.11 4.63
CA ARG A 445 13.64 11.25 5.56
C ARG A 445 15.13 11.53 5.74
N THR A 446 15.96 10.51 5.59
CA THR A 446 17.40 10.54 5.89
C THR A 446 18.23 10.84 4.66
N ILE A 447 17.97 10.14 3.56
CA ILE A 447 18.67 10.30 2.28
C ILE A 447 18.07 11.48 1.53
N LYS A 448 18.91 12.23 0.83
CA LYS A 448 18.50 13.37 0.00
C LYS A 448 18.83 13.10 -1.47
N ASP A 449 18.15 13.80 -2.37
CA ASP A 449 18.43 13.74 -3.81
C ASP A 449 19.89 14.04 -4.12
N GLY A 450 20.53 13.12 -4.83
CA GLY A 450 21.92 13.20 -5.25
C GLY A 450 22.93 12.77 -4.21
N ASP A 451 22.54 12.35 -3.00
CA ASP A 451 23.46 11.70 -2.06
C ASP A 451 24.08 10.45 -2.71
N LEU A 452 25.36 10.21 -2.48
CA LEU A 452 26.00 8.96 -2.89
C LEU A 452 25.71 7.89 -1.85
N VAL A 453 24.99 6.84 -2.25
CA VAL A 453 24.50 5.81 -1.35
C VAL A 453 25.04 4.45 -1.77
N GLU A 454 25.42 3.64 -0.79
CA GLU A 454 25.80 2.25 -0.94
C GLU A 454 24.64 1.38 -0.40
N VAL A 455 24.13 0.50 -1.24
CA VAL A 455 23.12 -0.51 -0.89
C VAL A 455 23.80 -1.86 -0.86
N ILE A 456 23.73 -2.56 0.27
CA ILE A 456 24.27 -3.89 0.50
C ILE A 456 23.09 -4.78 0.92
N ALA A 457 22.63 -5.61 0.01
CA ALA A 457 21.51 -6.51 0.22
C ALA A 457 22.02 -7.95 0.30
N GLU A 458 22.35 -8.39 1.52
CA GLU A 458 22.84 -9.74 1.81
C GLU A 458 21.73 -10.59 2.48
N PRO A 459 21.81 -11.92 2.40
CA PRO A 459 20.83 -12.81 3.06
C PRO A 459 20.68 -12.58 4.57
N SER A 460 21.72 -12.07 5.21
CA SER A 460 21.76 -11.72 6.64
C SER A 460 21.00 -10.43 7.00
N GLY A 461 20.66 -9.61 6.02
CA GLY A 461 19.98 -8.32 6.18
C GLY A 461 20.46 -7.28 5.19
N GLY A 462 19.62 -6.28 4.97
CA GLY A 462 19.91 -5.13 4.10
C GLY A 462 20.52 -3.98 4.85
N ILE A 463 21.59 -3.39 4.30
CA ILE A 463 22.25 -2.19 4.82
C ILE A 463 22.27 -1.13 3.73
N VAL A 464 21.93 0.11 4.11
CA VAL A 464 22.00 1.27 3.23
C VAL A 464 22.85 2.34 3.91
N ARG A 465 23.95 2.76 3.28
CA ARG A 465 24.90 3.75 3.83
C ARG A 465 24.95 5.00 2.99
N ILE A 466 24.89 6.15 3.63
CA ILE A 466 25.18 7.44 2.98
C ILE A 466 26.69 7.64 3.01
N ILE A 467 27.32 7.56 1.83
CA ILE A 467 28.77 7.68 1.68
C ILE A 467 29.17 9.14 1.53
N GLU A 468 28.41 9.91 0.76
CA GLU A 468 28.65 11.31 0.49
C GLU A 468 27.34 12.06 0.36
N THR A 469 27.23 13.18 1.04
CA THR A 469 26.06 14.03 0.95
C THR A 469 26.29 15.11 -0.10
N ARG A 470 25.29 15.34 -0.96
CA ARG A 470 25.35 16.46 -1.90
C ARG A 470 25.48 17.79 -1.13
N PRO A 471 26.47 18.65 -1.44
CA PRO A 471 26.53 19.98 -0.85
C PRO A 471 25.20 20.71 -1.12
N LYS A 472 24.62 21.36 -0.10
CA LYS A 472 23.51 22.29 -0.34
C LYS A 472 23.98 23.29 -1.41
N ALA A 473 23.26 23.34 -2.55
CA ALA A 473 23.45 24.43 -3.48
C ALA A 473 23.35 25.74 -2.68
N ALA A 474 24.40 26.54 -2.69
CA ALA A 474 24.36 27.84 -2.07
C ALA A 474 23.14 28.57 -2.65
N SER A 475 22.20 28.97 -1.78
CA SER A 475 21.11 29.83 -2.18
C SER A 475 21.74 31.02 -2.89
N ALA A 476 21.48 31.14 -4.19
CA ALA A 476 21.88 32.34 -4.93
C ALA A 476 21.25 33.56 -4.24
N PRO A 477 21.98 34.66 -4.13
CA PRO A 477 21.57 35.87 -3.41
C PRO A 477 20.33 36.53 -4.01
#